data_48aca51e70084321e412075f1098ea99
#
_entry.id   48aca51e70084321e412075f1098ea99
#
_cell.length_a   1.000
_cell.length_b   1.000
_cell.length_c   1.000
_cell.angle_alpha   90.00
_cell.angle_beta   90.00
_cell.angle_gamma   90.00
#
_symmetry.space_group_name_H-M   'P 1'
#
loop_
_entity.id
_entity.type
_entity.pdbx_description
1 polymer ?
#
loop_
_entity_poly.entity_id
_entity_poly.type
_entity_poly.pdbx_seq_one_letter_code
_entity_poly.pdbx_strand_id
1 'polypeptide(L)'
;MPTDSIRDAAFCDVLNRELVCALGCTEPIAVAYAAALASQTLGCEPDHMDVACSGNIIKNVKSVTVPNSGGMHGIEAAAVLGAVGGNAKSALEVLESVNDEDRARVAELLADAGYCDVSLVEGVPNLYIKVTATAGGHTAVVEITDHHTNVTCHTLDGIPVCGKSAGECAACAERVVAERAADNADTPMSIDSIIDFIEDGDIEGARAAVERQIELNGAISAEGLAHAWGAEVGRTLLGARADDVACRARARAAAGSDARMNGCALPVAIVCGSGNQGITCALPVMEYAEY
;
A
#
# COMPACT_ATOMS: atom_id res chain seq x y z
N MET A 1 -24.14 6.30 28.10
CA MET A 1 -23.20 7.41 28.35
C MET A 1 -21.73 6.97 28.54
N PRO A 2 -21.25 6.14 29.51
CA PRO A 2 -19.88 5.63 29.46
C PRO A 2 -19.62 4.62 28.31
N THR A 3 -20.65 3.89 27.89
CA THR A 3 -20.60 2.90 26.81
C THR A 3 -20.40 3.54 25.43
N ASP A 4 -20.95 4.72 25.18
CA ASP A 4 -20.83 5.42 23.88
C ASP A 4 -19.40 5.94 23.66
N SER A 5 -18.76 6.49 24.70
CA SER A 5 -17.38 6.98 24.63
C SER A 5 -16.36 5.86 24.37
N ILE A 6 -16.57 4.65 24.92
CA ILE A 6 -15.69 3.48 24.67
C ILE A 6 -15.91 2.97 23.24
N ARG A 7 -17.15 2.89 22.78
CA ARG A 7 -17.49 2.52 21.41
C ARG A 7 -16.84 3.50 20.42
N ASP A 8 -17.05 4.80 20.63
CA ASP A 8 -16.58 5.84 19.72
C ASP A 8 -15.04 5.87 19.62
N ALA A 9 -14.34 5.70 20.76
CA ALA A 9 -12.89 5.56 20.77
C ALA A 9 -12.43 4.34 19.95
N ALA A 10 -13.08 3.18 20.10
CA ALA A 10 -12.75 1.97 19.36
C ALA A 10 -12.97 2.12 17.85
N PHE A 11 -14.06 2.77 17.41
CA PHE A 11 -14.29 3.07 16.00
C PHE A 11 -13.29 4.08 15.45
N CYS A 12 -12.94 5.12 16.20
CA CYS A 12 -11.88 6.06 15.83
C CYS A 12 -10.52 5.36 15.66
N ASP A 13 -10.18 4.43 16.55
CA ASP A 13 -8.95 3.64 16.44
C ASP A 13 -8.94 2.77 15.17
N VAL A 14 -10.08 2.14 14.82
CA VAL A 14 -10.22 1.40 13.57
C VAL A 14 -10.02 2.33 12.37
N LEU A 15 -10.67 3.49 12.33
CA LEU A 15 -10.52 4.44 11.23
C LEU A 15 -9.07 4.93 11.09
N ASN A 16 -8.40 5.30 12.19
CA ASN A 16 -7.01 5.74 12.16
C ASN A 16 -6.05 4.65 11.67
N ARG A 17 -6.34 3.38 11.98
CA ARG A 17 -5.53 2.24 11.54
C ARG A 17 -5.75 1.88 10.09
N GLU A 18 -6.98 2.00 9.59
CA GLU A 18 -7.36 1.54 8.24
C GLU A 18 -7.21 2.64 7.17
N LEU A 19 -7.38 3.93 7.54
CA LEU A 19 -7.25 5.06 6.61
C LEU A 19 -5.80 5.52 6.51
N VAL A 20 -4.96 4.70 5.87
CA VAL A 20 -3.52 4.94 5.76
C VAL A 20 -3.19 5.52 4.38
N CYS A 21 -2.22 6.43 4.33
CA CYS A 21 -1.70 6.97 3.09
C CYS A 21 -0.84 5.94 2.36
N ALA A 22 -1.00 5.82 1.05
CA ALA A 22 -0.19 4.97 0.19
C ALA A 22 0.02 5.62 -1.18
N LEU A 23 1.21 5.46 -1.73
CA LEU A 23 1.56 5.93 -3.07
C LEU A 23 1.26 4.83 -4.10
N GLY A 24 0.35 5.10 -5.04
CA GLY A 24 0.05 4.18 -6.15
C GLY A 24 -0.51 2.82 -5.71
N CYS A 25 -0.12 1.73 -6.40
CA CYS A 25 -0.57 0.37 -6.10
C CYS A 25 0.20 -0.21 -4.90
N THR A 26 -0.52 -0.73 -3.91
CA THR A 26 0.04 -1.20 -2.64
C THR A 26 0.94 -2.44 -2.77
N GLU A 27 0.67 -3.32 -3.73
CA GLU A 27 1.47 -4.53 -3.92
C GLU A 27 2.88 -4.24 -4.46
N PRO A 28 3.09 -3.44 -5.53
CA PRO A 28 4.43 -3.00 -5.92
C PRO A 28 5.16 -2.24 -4.81
N ILE A 29 4.43 -1.43 -4.05
CA ILE A 29 4.99 -0.69 -2.91
C ILE A 29 5.46 -1.63 -1.80
N ALA A 30 4.72 -2.69 -1.50
CA ALA A 30 5.16 -3.69 -0.51
C ALA A 30 6.42 -4.43 -0.96
N VAL A 31 6.54 -4.75 -2.26
CA VAL A 31 7.78 -5.30 -2.84
C VAL A 31 8.94 -4.32 -2.69
N ALA A 32 8.73 -3.05 -3.06
CA ALA A 32 9.74 -2.00 -2.93
C ALA A 32 10.15 -1.78 -1.45
N TYR A 33 9.19 -1.83 -0.53
CA TYR A 33 9.42 -1.70 0.90
C TYR A 33 10.29 -2.85 1.45
N ALA A 34 9.99 -4.10 1.09
CA ALA A 34 10.81 -5.23 1.47
C ALA A 34 12.24 -5.12 0.92
N ALA A 35 12.38 -4.67 -0.33
CA ALA A 35 13.67 -4.48 -0.99
C ALA A 35 14.48 -3.33 -0.38
N ALA A 36 13.83 -2.20 -0.06
CA ALA A 36 14.46 -1.08 0.64
C ALA A 36 14.99 -1.49 2.02
N LEU A 37 14.20 -2.26 2.79
CA LEU A 37 14.64 -2.80 4.07
C LEU A 37 15.85 -3.73 3.91
N ALA A 38 15.84 -4.63 2.93
CA ALA A 38 16.95 -5.55 2.67
C ALA A 38 18.22 -4.79 2.28
N SER A 39 18.14 -3.82 1.36
CA SER A 39 19.27 -2.99 0.93
C SER A 39 19.84 -2.15 2.09
N GLN A 40 18.98 -1.51 2.89
CA GLN A 40 19.41 -0.77 4.08
C GLN A 40 20.09 -1.66 5.12
N THR A 41 19.66 -2.91 5.24
CA THR A 41 20.26 -3.89 6.14
C THR A 41 21.65 -4.33 5.69
N LEU A 42 21.86 -4.47 4.37
CA LEU A 42 23.18 -4.69 3.78
C LEU A 42 24.10 -3.48 3.94
N GLY A 43 23.53 -2.27 3.99
CA GLY A 43 24.27 -1.01 4.05
C GLY A 43 24.92 -0.58 2.72
N CYS A 44 24.59 -1.23 1.62
CA CYS A 44 25.05 -0.93 0.27
C CYS A 44 24.03 -1.44 -0.78
N GLU A 45 24.23 -1.01 -2.04
CA GLU A 45 23.46 -1.53 -3.19
C GLU A 45 23.72 -3.04 -3.34
N PRO A 46 22.68 -3.86 -3.48
CA PRO A 46 22.84 -5.30 -3.71
C PRO A 46 23.59 -5.64 -5.00
N ASP A 47 24.37 -6.72 -4.98
CA ASP A 47 24.99 -7.31 -6.18
C ASP A 47 23.96 -8.17 -6.95
N HIS A 48 22.99 -8.75 -6.23
CA HIS A 48 21.92 -9.59 -6.76
C HIS A 48 20.70 -9.63 -5.81
N MET A 49 19.53 -9.84 -6.37
CA MET A 49 18.27 -9.96 -5.62
C MET A 49 17.42 -11.13 -6.10
N ASP A 50 16.90 -11.92 -5.14
CA ASP A 50 15.83 -12.89 -5.37
C ASP A 50 14.53 -12.40 -4.74
N VAL A 51 13.45 -12.37 -5.50
CA VAL A 51 12.12 -11.96 -5.04
C VAL A 51 11.14 -13.11 -5.20
N ALA A 52 10.79 -13.76 -4.10
CA ALA A 52 9.85 -14.86 -4.07
C ALA A 52 8.46 -14.36 -3.62
N CYS A 53 7.43 -14.58 -4.43
CA CYS A 53 6.10 -14.01 -4.21
C CYS A 53 5.00 -15.08 -4.34
N SER A 54 3.86 -14.83 -3.65
CA SER A 54 2.63 -15.58 -3.92
C SER A 54 2.11 -15.30 -5.33
N GLY A 55 1.30 -16.23 -5.86
CA GLY A 55 0.67 -16.05 -7.18
C GLY A 55 -0.23 -14.82 -7.26
N ASN A 56 -0.83 -14.39 -6.13
CA ASN A 56 -1.64 -13.19 -6.08
C ASN A 56 -0.80 -11.91 -6.25
N ILE A 57 0.36 -11.84 -5.61
CA ILE A 57 1.30 -10.71 -5.78
C ILE A 57 1.82 -10.66 -7.21
N ILE A 58 2.26 -11.80 -7.77
CA ILE A 58 2.74 -11.88 -9.17
C ILE A 58 1.65 -11.38 -10.14
N LYS A 59 0.43 -11.86 -10.00
CA LYS A 59 -0.70 -11.47 -10.84
C LYS A 59 -0.99 -9.95 -10.75
N ASN A 60 -0.93 -9.39 -9.54
CA ASN A 60 -1.30 -8.01 -9.31
C ASN A 60 -0.20 -7.01 -9.69
N VAL A 61 1.07 -7.42 -9.68
CA VAL A 61 2.21 -6.50 -9.93
C VAL A 61 2.72 -6.58 -11.38
N LYS A 62 2.60 -7.75 -12.04
CA LYS A 62 3.23 -8.04 -13.33
C LYS A 62 3.05 -6.96 -14.42
N SER A 63 1.90 -6.30 -14.47
CA SER A 63 1.58 -5.30 -15.51
C SER A 63 1.23 -3.92 -14.96
N VAL A 64 1.37 -3.72 -13.67
CA VAL A 64 1.07 -2.45 -13.02
C VAL A 64 2.30 -1.55 -13.09
N THR A 65 2.08 -0.27 -13.40
CA THR A 65 3.14 0.73 -13.33
C THR A 65 3.58 0.91 -11.88
N VAL A 66 4.88 0.76 -11.63
CA VAL A 66 5.47 1.03 -10.31
C VAL A 66 5.40 2.53 -10.04
N PRO A 67 4.86 2.95 -8.89
CA PRO A 67 4.75 4.37 -8.56
C PRO A 67 6.10 5.07 -8.59
N ASN A 68 6.13 6.30 -9.08
CA ASN A 68 7.32 7.16 -9.19
C ASN A 68 8.51 6.55 -9.94
N SER A 69 8.28 5.49 -10.76
CA SER A 69 9.35 4.78 -11.51
C SER A 69 9.68 5.40 -12.87
N GLY A 70 8.92 6.41 -13.32
CA GLY A 70 9.04 6.89 -14.71
C GLY A 70 8.42 5.95 -15.74
N GLY A 71 7.44 5.10 -15.33
CA GLY A 71 6.71 4.19 -16.21
C GLY A 71 7.23 2.75 -16.24
N MET A 72 8.13 2.35 -15.35
CA MET A 72 8.58 0.96 -15.25
C MET A 72 7.47 0.07 -14.68
N HIS A 73 7.48 -1.21 -15.03
CA HIS A 73 6.45 -2.20 -14.64
C HIS A 73 7.10 -3.46 -14.07
N GLY A 74 6.35 -4.17 -13.24
CA GLY A 74 6.71 -5.50 -12.78
C GLY A 74 7.36 -5.53 -11.39
N ILE A 75 7.58 -6.74 -10.92
CA ILE A 75 8.13 -7.02 -9.59
C ILE A 75 9.61 -6.62 -9.53
N GLU A 76 10.36 -6.94 -10.57
CA GLU A 76 11.79 -6.61 -10.70
C GLU A 76 12.00 -5.10 -10.58
N ALA A 77 11.19 -4.31 -11.32
CA ALA A 77 11.27 -2.86 -11.27
C ALA A 77 10.93 -2.30 -9.88
N ALA A 78 9.90 -2.86 -9.22
CA ALA A 78 9.52 -2.46 -7.88
C ALA A 78 10.62 -2.78 -6.85
N ALA A 79 11.20 -3.99 -6.92
CA ALA A 79 12.25 -4.41 -6.00
C ALA A 79 13.53 -3.59 -6.18
N VAL A 80 14.01 -3.44 -7.41
CA VAL A 80 15.26 -2.72 -7.70
C VAL A 80 15.10 -1.23 -7.37
N LEU A 81 13.94 -0.62 -7.70
CA LEU A 81 13.68 0.78 -7.35
C LEU A 81 13.63 1.00 -5.83
N GLY A 82 13.03 0.05 -5.10
CA GLY A 82 13.03 0.06 -3.64
C GLY A 82 14.44 -0.04 -3.05
N ALA A 83 15.27 -0.92 -3.59
CA ALA A 83 16.64 -1.14 -3.12
C ALA A 83 17.56 0.06 -3.38
N VAL A 84 17.40 0.76 -4.52
CA VAL A 84 18.27 1.88 -4.95
C VAL A 84 17.83 3.20 -4.33
N GLY A 85 16.55 3.58 -4.43
CA GLY A 85 16.06 4.91 -4.06
C GLY A 85 15.02 4.91 -2.95
N GLY A 86 14.65 3.72 -2.43
CA GLY A 86 13.58 3.59 -1.44
C GLY A 86 13.97 4.03 -0.04
N ASN A 87 13.06 4.76 0.63
CA ASN A 87 13.17 5.06 2.05
C ASN A 87 12.27 4.14 2.87
N ALA A 88 12.82 3.07 3.44
CA ALA A 88 12.06 2.10 4.21
C ALA A 88 11.33 2.69 5.43
N LYS A 89 11.76 3.84 5.97
CA LYS A 89 11.07 4.50 7.09
C LYS A 89 9.70 5.05 6.70
N SER A 90 9.50 5.28 5.40
CA SER A 90 8.24 5.79 4.86
C SER A 90 7.21 4.69 4.54
N ALA A 91 7.50 3.42 4.82
CA ALA A 91 6.60 2.26 4.64
C ALA A 91 5.88 2.28 3.26
N LEU A 92 4.57 2.54 3.21
CA LEU A 92 3.79 2.58 1.96
C LEU A 92 4.05 3.81 1.08
N GLU A 93 4.89 4.74 1.52
CA GLU A 93 5.40 5.89 0.75
C GLU A 93 6.89 5.72 0.44
N VAL A 94 7.42 4.49 0.49
CA VAL A 94 8.84 4.13 0.33
C VAL A 94 9.49 4.71 -0.93
N LEU A 95 8.73 4.89 -2.01
CA LEU A 95 9.22 5.41 -3.29
C LEU A 95 8.99 6.93 -3.48
N GLU A 96 8.48 7.65 -2.49
CA GLU A 96 8.19 9.09 -2.62
C GLU A 96 9.45 9.91 -2.92
N SER A 97 10.59 9.54 -2.31
CA SER A 97 11.87 10.23 -2.44
C SER A 97 12.67 9.88 -3.71
N VAL A 98 12.21 8.92 -4.51
CA VAL A 98 12.91 8.48 -5.72
C VAL A 98 13.03 9.62 -6.73
N ASN A 99 14.22 9.83 -7.24
CA ASN A 99 14.59 10.88 -8.19
C ASN A 99 15.02 10.32 -9.55
N ASP A 100 15.42 11.20 -10.49
CA ASP A 100 15.83 10.81 -11.84
C ASP A 100 17.13 10.01 -11.88
N GLU A 101 18.06 10.26 -10.94
CA GLU A 101 19.32 9.51 -10.85
C GLU A 101 19.05 8.07 -10.41
N ASP A 102 18.15 7.88 -9.43
CA ASP A 102 17.71 6.55 -8.98
C ASP A 102 17.07 5.79 -10.14
N ARG A 103 16.14 6.42 -10.89
CA ARG A 103 15.50 5.82 -12.05
C ARG A 103 16.49 5.41 -13.13
N ALA A 104 17.47 6.25 -13.42
CA ALA A 104 18.54 5.92 -14.37
C ALA A 104 19.37 4.73 -13.90
N ARG A 105 19.74 4.70 -12.60
CA ARG A 105 20.48 3.57 -12.02
C ARG A 105 19.69 2.27 -12.08
N VAL A 106 18.40 2.30 -11.77
CA VAL A 106 17.50 1.14 -11.88
C VAL A 106 17.44 0.62 -13.32
N ALA A 107 17.36 1.51 -14.31
CA ALA A 107 17.36 1.10 -15.72
C ALA A 107 18.65 0.41 -16.13
N GLU A 108 19.82 0.85 -15.60
CA GLU A 108 21.12 0.18 -15.82
C GLU A 108 21.14 -1.21 -15.21
N LEU A 109 20.69 -1.36 -13.95
CA LEU A 109 20.68 -2.64 -13.24
C LEU A 109 19.74 -3.65 -13.88
N LEU A 110 18.54 -3.22 -14.29
CA LEU A 110 17.55 -4.07 -14.98
C LEU A 110 17.96 -4.44 -16.42
N ALA A 111 18.99 -3.79 -17.00
CA ALA A 111 19.55 -4.22 -18.28
C ALA A 111 20.31 -5.56 -18.14
N ASP A 112 20.77 -5.90 -16.93
CA ASP A 112 21.26 -7.23 -16.59
C ASP A 112 20.08 -8.11 -16.13
N ALA A 113 19.65 -9.05 -16.98
CA ALA A 113 18.55 -9.95 -16.68
C ALA A 113 18.81 -10.89 -15.47
N GLY A 114 20.07 -11.01 -15.03
CA GLY A 114 20.44 -11.80 -13.87
C GLY A 114 20.54 -11.00 -12.57
N TYR A 115 20.24 -9.70 -12.58
CA TYR A 115 20.34 -8.86 -11.37
C TYR A 115 19.22 -9.10 -10.37
N CYS A 116 17.99 -9.36 -10.85
CA CYS A 116 16.82 -9.59 -10.01
C CYS A 116 15.98 -10.73 -10.57
N ASP A 117 15.93 -11.84 -9.84
CA ASP A 117 15.14 -13.01 -10.20
C ASP A 117 13.82 -13.05 -9.42
N VAL A 118 12.71 -13.33 -10.14
CA VAL A 118 11.38 -13.46 -9.54
C VAL A 118 10.90 -14.90 -9.60
N SER A 119 10.42 -15.42 -8.47
CA SER A 119 9.93 -16.78 -8.34
C SER A 119 8.55 -16.86 -7.69
N LEU A 120 7.78 -17.90 -8.08
CA LEU A 120 6.49 -18.21 -7.47
C LEU A 120 6.70 -19.10 -6.24
N VAL A 121 6.00 -18.76 -5.14
CA VAL A 121 5.87 -19.62 -3.96
C VAL A 121 4.42 -20.07 -3.82
N GLU A 122 4.22 -21.39 -3.76
CA GLU A 122 2.91 -21.99 -3.53
C GLU A 122 2.71 -22.36 -2.06
N GLY A 123 1.45 -22.45 -1.61
CA GLY A 123 1.11 -22.83 -0.24
C GLY A 123 1.34 -21.76 0.82
N VAL A 124 1.56 -20.52 0.40
CA VAL A 124 1.73 -19.34 1.27
C VAL A 124 0.47 -18.46 1.28
N PRO A 125 0.33 -17.52 2.23
CA PRO A 125 -0.75 -16.54 2.22
C PRO A 125 -0.86 -15.76 0.90
N ASN A 126 -2.07 -15.23 0.60
CA ASN A 126 -2.30 -14.46 -0.63
C ASN A 126 -1.36 -13.25 -0.77
N LEU A 127 -1.05 -12.59 0.35
CA LEU A 127 0.00 -11.59 0.40
C LEU A 127 1.23 -12.24 1.05
N TYR A 128 2.18 -12.63 0.20
CA TYR A 128 3.49 -13.14 0.59
C TYR A 128 4.55 -12.59 -0.35
N ILE A 129 5.55 -11.95 0.24
CA ILE A 129 6.71 -11.38 -0.43
C ILE A 129 7.94 -11.75 0.38
N LYS A 130 8.95 -12.31 -0.25
CA LYS A 130 10.26 -12.53 0.34
C LYS A 130 11.32 -11.95 -0.58
N VAL A 131 12.10 -11.02 -0.07
CA VAL A 131 13.26 -10.46 -0.76
C VAL A 131 14.51 -11.00 -0.09
N THR A 132 15.39 -11.59 -0.90
CA THR A 132 16.75 -11.98 -0.52
C THR A 132 17.70 -11.11 -1.33
N ALA A 133 18.45 -10.23 -0.67
CA ALA A 133 19.44 -9.35 -1.29
C ALA A 133 20.84 -9.75 -0.84
N THR A 134 21.77 -9.81 -1.78
CA THR A 134 23.17 -10.20 -1.51
C THR A 134 24.14 -9.12 -1.95
N ALA A 135 25.17 -8.87 -1.17
CA ALA A 135 26.28 -7.97 -1.52
C ALA A 135 27.53 -8.32 -0.73
N GLY A 136 28.69 -8.36 -1.39
CA GLY A 136 29.97 -8.55 -0.72
C GLY A 136 30.07 -9.81 0.15
N GLY A 137 29.30 -10.86 -0.16
CA GLY A 137 29.24 -12.10 0.61
C GLY A 137 28.28 -12.09 1.80
N HIS A 138 27.55 -10.99 2.03
CA HIS A 138 26.48 -10.87 3.02
C HIS A 138 25.10 -11.08 2.38
N THR A 139 24.14 -11.56 3.18
CA THR A 139 22.77 -11.84 2.73
C THR A 139 21.76 -11.21 3.69
N ALA A 140 20.93 -10.30 3.18
CA ALA A 140 19.79 -9.78 3.91
C ALA A 140 18.50 -10.44 3.40
N VAL A 141 17.62 -10.84 4.32
CA VAL A 141 16.31 -11.44 3.99
C VAL A 141 15.21 -10.66 4.69
N VAL A 142 14.19 -10.28 3.92
CA VAL A 142 12.97 -9.64 4.43
C VAL A 142 11.77 -10.40 3.92
N GLU A 143 10.86 -10.79 4.82
CA GLU A 143 9.56 -11.38 4.46
C GLU A 143 8.42 -10.50 4.94
N ILE A 144 7.40 -10.34 4.10
CA ILE A 144 6.14 -9.64 4.40
C ILE A 144 4.99 -10.60 4.14
N THR A 145 4.08 -10.75 5.12
CA THR A 145 2.91 -11.63 5.00
C THR A 145 1.64 -10.94 5.49
N ASP A 146 0.50 -11.35 4.92
CA ASP A 146 -0.87 -10.96 5.28
C ASP A 146 -1.21 -9.48 5.07
N HIS A 147 -0.35 -8.55 5.48
CA HIS A 147 -0.52 -7.10 5.30
C HIS A 147 0.73 -6.49 4.67
N HIS A 148 0.57 -5.45 3.87
CA HIS A 148 1.61 -4.84 3.03
C HIS A 148 2.84 -4.31 3.79
N THR A 149 2.73 -4.07 5.09
CA THR A 149 3.82 -3.59 5.96
C THR A 149 4.17 -4.56 7.10
N ASN A 150 3.55 -5.75 7.12
CA ASN A 150 3.76 -6.73 8.17
C ASN A 150 5.03 -7.56 7.90
N VAL A 151 6.16 -7.07 8.37
CA VAL A 151 7.47 -7.76 8.26
C VAL A 151 7.51 -8.91 9.26
N THR A 152 7.46 -10.15 8.75
CA THR A 152 7.47 -11.38 9.56
C THR A 152 8.87 -11.99 9.69
N CYS A 153 9.79 -11.68 8.79
CA CYS A 153 11.19 -12.05 8.87
C CYS A 153 12.08 -10.87 8.44
N HIS A 154 13.15 -10.59 9.21
CA HIS A 154 14.14 -9.58 8.87
C HIS A 154 15.49 -10.00 9.44
N THR A 155 16.40 -10.46 8.58
CA THR A 155 17.70 -11.02 8.99
C THR A 155 18.85 -10.49 8.15
N LEU A 156 20.06 -10.48 8.75
CA LEU A 156 21.34 -10.33 8.08
C LEU A 156 22.18 -11.56 8.39
N ASP A 157 22.64 -12.27 7.36
CA ASP A 157 23.40 -13.51 7.47
C ASP A 157 22.72 -14.57 8.38
N GLY A 158 21.38 -14.61 8.32
CA GLY A 158 20.55 -15.48 9.15
C GLY A 158 20.36 -15.01 10.60
N ILE A 159 20.93 -13.86 10.98
CA ILE A 159 20.79 -13.27 12.31
C ILE A 159 19.67 -12.22 12.27
N PRO A 160 18.64 -12.30 13.14
CA PRO A 160 17.58 -11.30 13.21
C PRO A 160 18.10 -9.89 13.49
N VAL A 161 17.72 -8.93 12.67
CA VAL A 161 18.15 -7.52 12.80
C VAL A 161 17.57 -6.86 14.05
N CYS A 162 16.41 -7.34 14.53
CA CYS A 162 15.77 -6.82 15.76
C CYS A 162 16.38 -7.33 17.08
N GLY A 163 17.47 -8.08 17.05
CA GLY A 163 18.11 -8.66 18.23
C GLY A 163 17.34 -9.81 18.89
N LYS A 164 16.27 -10.31 18.27
CA LYS A 164 15.47 -11.47 18.70
C LYS A 164 15.76 -12.66 17.78
N SER A 165 15.66 -13.89 18.29
CA SER A 165 15.84 -15.11 17.49
C SER A 165 14.77 -15.21 16.40
N ALA A 166 15.04 -15.96 15.32
CA ALA A 166 14.08 -16.16 14.22
C ALA A 166 12.73 -16.72 14.74
N GLY A 167 12.74 -17.59 15.76
CA GLY A 167 11.53 -18.07 16.43
C GLY A 167 10.80 -17.00 17.24
N GLU A 168 11.54 -16.05 17.82
CA GLU A 168 10.94 -14.92 18.54
C GLU A 168 10.42 -13.83 17.58
N CYS A 169 10.98 -13.69 16.39
CA CYS A 169 10.43 -12.84 15.32
C CYS A 169 9.09 -13.42 14.82
N ALA A 170 8.99 -14.72 14.59
CA ALA A 170 7.72 -15.38 14.26
C ALA A 170 6.70 -15.25 15.38
N ALA A 171 7.11 -15.49 16.66
CA ALA A 171 6.26 -15.30 17.82
C ALA A 171 5.87 -13.83 18.07
N CYS A 172 6.71 -12.84 17.66
CA CYS A 172 6.35 -11.43 17.68
C CYS A 172 5.31 -11.10 16.62
N ALA A 173 5.44 -11.67 15.40
CA ALA A 173 4.45 -11.54 14.34
C ALA A 173 3.10 -12.16 14.77
N GLU A 174 3.13 -13.39 15.32
CA GLU A 174 1.94 -14.04 15.88
C GLU A 174 1.34 -13.23 17.06
N ARG A 175 2.18 -12.62 17.91
CA ARG A 175 1.74 -11.78 19.01
C ARG A 175 1.12 -10.47 18.53
N VAL A 176 1.69 -9.83 17.51
CA VAL A 176 1.11 -8.63 16.89
C VAL A 176 -0.21 -8.96 16.19
N VAL A 177 -0.31 -10.11 15.52
CA VAL A 177 -1.56 -10.61 14.94
C VAL A 177 -2.57 -10.97 16.04
N ALA A 178 -2.14 -11.61 17.12
CA ALA A 178 -3.00 -11.96 18.25
C ALA A 178 -3.43 -10.72 19.07
N GLU A 179 -2.53 -9.76 19.30
CA GLU A 179 -2.85 -8.47 19.91
C GLU A 179 -3.84 -7.68 19.04
N ARG A 180 -3.65 -7.62 17.71
CA ARG A 180 -4.61 -7.03 16.77
C ARG A 180 -5.94 -7.78 16.68
N ALA A 181 -5.92 -9.10 16.81
CA ALA A 181 -7.14 -9.91 16.88
C ALA A 181 -7.86 -9.73 18.23
N ALA A 182 -7.13 -9.57 19.34
CA ALA A 182 -7.67 -9.27 20.65
C ALA A 182 -8.26 -7.84 20.70
N ASP A 183 -7.58 -6.84 20.12
CA ASP A 183 -8.09 -5.48 20.00
C ASP A 183 -9.38 -5.41 19.16
N ASN A 184 -9.54 -6.31 18.18
CA ASN A 184 -10.77 -6.43 17.41
C ASN A 184 -11.87 -7.24 18.12
N ALA A 185 -11.51 -8.11 19.09
CA ALA A 185 -12.48 -8.98 19.77
C ALA A 185 -13.35 -8.23 20.80
N ASP A 186 -12.85 -7.12 21.35
CA ASP A 186 -13.57 -6.31 22.34
C ASP A 186 -14.41 -5.18 21.75
N THR A 187 -14.30 -4.91 20.44
CA THR A 187 -15.15 -3.91 19.78
C THR A 187 -16.35 -4.62 19.17
N PRO A 188 -17.57 -4.41 19.69
CA PRO A 188 -18.77 -5.03 19.15
C PRO A 188 -19.11 -4.38 17.80
N MET A 189 -18.43 -4.77 16.74
CA MET A 189 -18.69 -4.30 15.37
C MET A 189 -19.91 -5.01 14.83
N SER A 190 -21.06 -4.39 14.97
CA SER A 190 -22.31 -4.75 14.29
C SER A 190 -22.73 -3.62 13.35
N ILE A 191 -23.58 -3.94 12.38
CA ILE A 191 -24.15 -2.91 11.49
C ILE A 191 -24.87 -1.84 12.31
N ASP A 192 -25.62 -2.25 13.34
CA ASP A 192 -26.36 -1.32 14.21
C ASP A 192 -25.40 -0.39 14.95
N SER A 193 -24.30 -0.92 15.55
CA SER A 193 -23.33 -0.07 16.25
C SER A 193 -22.56 0.88 15.31
N ILE A 194 -22.36 0.51 14.04
CA ILE A 194 -21.80 1.39 13.01
C ILE A 194 -22.77 2.51 12.68
N ILE A 195 -24.07 2.21 12.52
CA ILE A 195 -25.10 3.22 12.25
C ILE A 195 -25.21 4.18 13.44
N ASP A 196 -25.27 3.68 14.66
CA ASP A 196 -25.31 4.49 15.88
C ASP A 196 -24.07 5.43 15.99
N PHE A 197 -22.87 4.93 15.60
CA PHE A 197 -21.67 5.75 15.57
C PHE A 197 -21.74 6.86 14.50
N ILE A 198 -22.32 6.56 13.31
CA ILE A 198 -22.47 7.54 12.24
C ILE A 198 -23.48 8.62 12.62
N GLU A 199 -24.60 8.26 13.31
CA GLU A 199 -25.65 9.18 13.66
C GLU A 199 -25.33 10.06 14.87
N ASP A 200 -24.77 9.48 15.93
CA ASP A 200 -24.62 10.14 17.24
C ASP A 200 -23.18 10.05 17.81
N GLY A 201 -22.25 9.40 17.14
CA GLY A 201 -20.89 9.17 17.64
C GLY A 201 -19.98 10.38 17.54
N ASP A 202 -18.99 10.43 18.42
CA ASP A 202 -17.90 11.41 18.38
C ASP A 202 -16.76 10.95 17.48
N ILE A 203 -16.67 11.54 16.29
CA ILE A 203 -15.63 11.25 15.29
C ILE A 203 -14.34 12.06 15.50
N GLU A 204 -14.27 12.94 16.50
CA GLU A 204 -13.15 13.86 16.66
C GLU A 204 -11.80 13.14 16.73
N GLY A 205 -11.74 11.95 17.34
CA GLY A 205 -10.53 11.11 17.42
C GLY A 205 -10.03 10.59 16.07
N ALA A 206 -10.88 10.55 15.02
CA ALA A 206 -10.52 10.11 13.67
C ALA A 206 -10.67 11.20 12.60
N ARG A 207 -11.10 12.42 12.98
CA ARG A 207 -11.35 13.53 12.07
C ARG A 207 -10.21 13.78 11.10
N ALA A 208 -8.98 13.84 11.60
CA ALA A 208 -7.80 14.11 10.78
C ALA A 208 -7.56 13.02 9.72
N ALA A 209 -7.81 11.74 10.05
CA ALA A 209 -7.68 10.63 9.09
C ALA A 209 -8.74 10.71 7.99
N VAL A 210 -9.99 11.03 8.35
CA VAL A 210 -11.09 11.19 7.39
C VAL A 210 -10.88 12.42 6.50
N GLU A 211 -10.48 13.56 7.05
CA GLU A 211 -10.16 14.78 6.28
C GLU A 211 -9.01 14.51 5.29
N ARG A 212 -7.99 13.78 5.74
CA ARG A 212 -6.89 13.35 4.86
C ARG A 212 -7.37 12.43 3.74
N GLN A 213 -8.29 11.51 4.00
CA GLN A 213 -8.89 10.65 2.97
C GLN A 213 -9.64 11.49 1.92
N ILE A 214 -10.44 12.47 2.36
CA ILE A 214 -11.17 13.38 1.47
C ILE A 214 -10.20 14.15 0.58
N GLU A 215 -9.15 14.73 1.17
CA GLU A 215 -8.13 15.51 0.45
C GLU A 215 -7.42 14.65 -0.60
N LEU A 216 -6.81 13.53 -0.20
CA LEU A 216 -5.99 12.71 -1.07
C LEU A 216 -6.80 12.06 -2.20
N ASN A 217 -7.93 11.44 -1.85
CA ASN A 217 -8.76 10.76 -2.84
C ASN A 217 -9.47 11.76 -3.76
N GLY A 218 -9.79 12.97 -3.26
CA GLY A 218 -10.27 14.08 -4.07
C GLY A 218 -9.23 14.56 -5.07
N ALA A 219 -7.98 14.72 -4.65
CA ALA A 219 -6.89 15.20 -5.50
C ALA A 219 -6.59 14.23 -6.66
N ILE A 220 -6.46 12.93 -6.41
CA ILE A 220 -6.20 11.97 -7.49
C ILE A 220 -7.39 11.82 -8.44
N SER A 221 -8.62 11.98 -7.94
CA SER A 221 -9.81 12.01 -8.79
C SER A 221 -9.82 13.21 -9.73
N ALA A 222 -9.49 14.39 -9.20
CA ALA A 222 -9.38 15.61 -10.00
C ALA A 222 -8.30 15.48 -11.08
N GLU A 223 -7.16 14.91 -10.75
CA GLU A 223 -6.08 14.60 -11.69
C GLU A 223 -6.55 13.66 -12.81
N GLY A 224 -7.25 12.56 -12.44
CA GLY A 224 -7.79 11.60 -13.40
C GLY A 224 -8.89 12.15 -14.31
N LEU A 225 -9.62 13.18 -13.86
CA LEU A 225 -10.60 13.91 -14.68
C LEU A 225 -9.94 14.97 -15.60
N ALA A 226 -8.86 15.58 -15.14
CA ALA A 226 -8.18 16.65 -15.89
C ALA A 226 -7.29 16.11 -17.01
N HIS A 227 -6.65 14.96 -16.83
CA HIS A 227 -5.66 14.40 -17.75
C HIS A 227 -6.05 13.00 -18.24
N ALA A 228 -5.42 12.57 -19.34
CA ALA A 228 -5.63 11.25 -19.93
C ALA A 228 -4.87 10.17 -19.14
N TRP A 229 -5.58 9.44 -18.30
CA TRP A 229 -5.09 8.32 -17.52
C TRP A 229 -5.84 7.03 -17.89
N GLY A 230 -5.11 5.98 -18.18
CA GLY A 230 -5.67 4.65 -18.40
C GLY A 230 -6.73 4.60 -19.49
N ALA A 231 -7.88 4.02 -19.17
CA ALA A 231 -9.01 3.91 -20.11
C ALA A 231 -9.93 5.14 -20.13
N GLU A 232 -9.63 6.17 -19.34
CA GLU A 232 -10.41 7.42 -19.25
C GLU A 232 -11.91 7.21 -18.94
N VAL A 233 -12.22 6.19 -18.13
CA VAL A 233 -13.60 5.80 -17.84
C VAL A 233 -14.37 6.95 -17.19
N GLY A 234 -13.75 7.64 -16.20
CA GLY A 234 -14.38 8.78 -15.53
C GLY A 234 -14.70 9.93 -16.49
N ARG A 235 -13.76 10.31 -17.34
CA ARG A 235 -13.96 11.37 -18.35
C ARG A 235 -15.05 11.01 -19.35
N THR A 236 -15.08 9.75 -19.79
CA THR A 236 -16.12 9.24 -20.71
C THR A 236 -17.51 9.29 -20.08
N LEU A 237 -17.64 8.90 -18.80
CA LEU A 237 -18.91 8.96 -18.08
C LEU A 237 -19.42 10.40 -17.94
N LEU A 238 -18.55 11.35 -17.55
CA LEU A 238 -18.92 12.75 -17.44
C LEU A 238 -19.34 13.35 -18.78
N GLY A 239 -18.64 13.02 -19.89
CA GLY A 239 -19.02 13.45 -21.23
C GLY A 239 -20.39 12.97 -21.68
N ALA A 240 -20.85 11.84 -21.15
CA ALA A 240 -22.14 11.25 -21.48
C ALA A 240 -23.31 11.80 -20.66
N ARG A 241 -23.13 12.00 -19.32
CA ARG A 241 -24.23 12.32 -18.37
C ARG A 241 -23.72 13.12 -17.16
N ALA A 242 -23.20 14.31 -17.39
CA ALA A 242 -22.70 15.18 -16.31
C ALA A 242 -23.80 15.74 -15.39
N ASP A 243 -25.04 15.73 -15.82
CA ASP A 243 -26.22 16.17 -15.05
C ASP A 243 -26.71 15.15 -14.01
N ASP A 244 -26.32 13.88 -14.14
CA ASP A 244 -26.70 12.79 -13.24
C ASP A 244 -25.67 12.63 -12.10
N VAL A 245 -26.08 12.90 -10.84
CA VAL A 245 -25.23 12.77 -9.66
C VAL A 245 -24.64 11.37 -9.50
N ALA A 246 -25.43 10.34 -9.77
CA ALA A 246 -24.95 8.94 -9.72
C ALA A 246 -23.88 8.67 -10.81
N CYS A 247 -23.99 9.33 -11.97
CA CYS A 247 -22.98 9.25 -13.02
C CYS A 247 -21.70 10.00 -12.60
N ARG A 248 -21.83 11.20 -12.02
CA ARG A 248 -20.68 11.97 -11.50
C ARG A 248 -19.96 11.22 -10.38
N ALA A 249 -20.70 10.61 -9.44
CA ALA A 249 -20.14 9.81 -8.37
C ALA A 249 -19.28 8.65 -8.90
N ARG A 250 -19.79 7.90 -9.88
CA ARG A 250 -19.06 6.83 -10.57
C ARG A 250 -17.87 7.35 -11.36
N ALA A 251 -18.03 8.49 -12.02
CA ALA A 251 -16.99 9.11 -12.83
C ALA A 251 -15.79 9.55 -11.97
N ARG A 252 -16.04 10.18 -10.81
CA ARG A 252 -14.98 10.57 -9.86
C ARG A 252 -14.21 9.35 -9.36
N ALA A 253 -14.90 8.29 -8.95
CA ALA A 253 -14.26 7.06 -8.48
C ALA A 253 -13.44 6.36 -9.58
N ALA A 254 -14.00 6.26 -10.81
CA ALA A 254 -13.31 5.66 -11.94
C ALA A 254 -12.07 6.45 -12.34
N ALA A 255 -12.15 7.78 -12.38
CA ALA A 255 -11.03 8.65 -12.75
C ALA A 255 -9.87 8.55 -11.75
N GLY A 256 -10.15 8.54 -10.44
CA GLY A 256 -9.12 8.34 -9.43
C GLY A 256 -8.46 6.96 -9.55
N SER A 257 -9.23 5.93 -9.83
CA SER A 257 -8.70 4.57 -10.06
C SER A 257 -7.87 4.47 -11.34
N ASP A 258 -8.32 5.09 -12.44
CA ASP A 258 -7.56 5.16 -13.70
C ASP A 258 -6.20 5.84 -13.47
N ALA A 259 -6.17 7.00 -12.84
CA ALA A 259 -4.94 7.72 -12.53
C ALA A 259 -4.00 6.87 -11.67
N ARG A 260 -4.51 6.30 -10.56
CA ARG A 260 -3.74 5.48 -9.62
C ARG A 260 -3.11 4.26 -10.30
N MET A 261 -3.89 3.51 -11.06
CA MET A 261 -3.43 2.26 -11.68
C MET A 261 -2.47 2.47 -12.85
N ASN A 262 -2.43 3.68 -13.39
CA ASN A 262 -1.53 4.05 -14.49
C ASN A 262 -0.33 4.90 -14.06
N GLY A 263 0.02 4.86 -12.77
CA GLY A 263 1.28 5.40 -12.27
C GLY A 263 1.26 6.87 -11.89
N CYS A 264 0.08 7.47 -11.67
CA CYS A 264 -0.01 8.80 -11.08
C CYS A 264 0.72 8.85 -9.74
N ALA A 265 1.58 9.84 -9.56
CA ALA A 265 2.42 9.98 -8.36
C ALA A 265 1.69 10.61 -7.16
N LEU A 266 0.38 10.86 -7.27
CA LEU A 266 -0.41 11.36 -6.15
C LEU A 266 -0.74 10.23 -5.17
N PRO A 267 -0.58 10.47 -3.86
CA PRO A 267 -0.96 9.49 -2.83
C PRO A 267 -2.47 9.36 -2.70
N VAL A 268 -2.92 8.24 -2.15
CA VAL A 268 -4.32 7.97 -1.81
C VAL A 268 -4.44 7.50 -0.37
N ALA A 269 -5.59 7.75 0.27
CA ALA A 269 -5.92 7.05 1.49
C ALA A 269 -6.59 5.72 1.15
N ILE A 270 -5.98 4.63 1.62
CA ILE A 270 -6.45 3.26 1.41
C ILE A 270 -7.55 2.91 2.42
N VAL A 271 -8.35 1.90 2.10
CA VAL A 271 -9.30 1.23 3.02
C VAL A 271 -9.06 -0.27 2.90
N CYS A 272 -8.91 -0.96 4.01
CA CYS A 272 -8.63 -2.41 4.05
C CYS A 272 -7.48 -2.81 3.11
N GLY A 273 -6.39 -2.06 3.12
CA GLY A 273 -5.21 -2.31 2.30
C GLY A 273 -5.34 -2.00 0.82
N SER A 274 -6.48 -1.46 0.35
CA SER A 274 -6.72 -1.16 -1.07
C SER A 274 -7.01 0.32 -1.32
N GLY A 275 -6.18 0.96 -2.20
CA GLY A 275 -6.40 2.34 -2.61
C GLY A 275 -7.64 2.52 -3.48
N ASN A 276 -7.93 1.59 -4.38
CA ASN A 276 -9.16 1.67 -5.19
C ASN A 276 -10.41 1.53 -4.31
N GLN A 277 -10.35 0.75 -3.24
CA GLN A 277 -11.43 0.67 -2.27
C GLN A 277 -11.58 1.99 -1.52
N GLY A 278 -10.50 2.61 -1.06
CA GLY A 278 -10.52 3.93 -0.42
C GLY A 278 -11.12 5.02 -1.33
N ILE A 279 -10.71 5.04 -2.61
CA ILE A 279 -11.28 5.92 -3.64
C ILE A 279 -12.79 5.69 -3.79
N THR A 280 -13.20 4.43 -3.91
CA THR A 280 -14.60 4.07 -4.17
C THR A 280 -15.50 4.28 -2.94
N CYS A 281 -14.97 4.15 -1.73
CA CYS A 281 -15.71 4.45 -0.51
C CYS A 281 -15.92 5.96 -0.30
N ALA A 282 -14.91 6.79 -0.61
CA ALA A 282 -14.96 8.23 -0.32
C ALA A 282 -15.67 9.06 -1.40
N LEU A 283 -15.27 8.90 -2.67
CA LEU A 283 -15.67 9.84 -3.73
C LEU A 283 -17.16 9.88 -4.05
N PRO A 284 -17.89 8.76 -4.10
CA PRO A 284 -19.33 8.81 -4.27
C PRO A 284 -20.05 9.55 -3.13
N VAL A 285 -19.60 9.36 -1.89
CA VAL A 285 -20.19 10.03 -0.73
C VAL A 285 -19.91 11.54 -0.81
N MET A 286 -18.70 11.94 -1.16
CA MET A 286 -18.33 13.35 -1.37
C MET A 286 -19.21 13.99 -2.45
N GLU A 287 -19.42 13.32 -3.59
CA GLU A 287 -20.25 13.83 -4.68
C GLU A 287 -21.71 14.03 -4.25
N TYR A 288 -22.26 13.10 -3.49
CA TYR A 288 -23.63 13.25 -2.97
C TYR A 288 -23.74 14.30 -1.87
N ALA A 289 -22.69 14.54 -1.10
CA ALA A 289 -22.67 15.60 -0.09
C ALA A 289 -22.57 17.00 -0.70
N GLU A 290 -21.97 17.12 -1.90
CA GLU A 290 -21.88 18.37 -2.68
C GLU A 290 -23.19 18.66 -3.47
N TYR A 291 -24.03 17.63 -3.73
CA TYR A 291 -25.28 17.70 -4.49
C TYR A 291 -26.45 18.25 -3.67
#